data_3dd3d5be6720071c95adccc7ebd1bddf
#
_entry.id   3dd3d5be6720071c95adccc7ebd1bddf
#
_cell.length_a   1.000
_cell.length_b   1.000
_cell.length_c   1.000
_cell.angle_alpha   90.00
_cell.angle_beta   90.00
_cell.angle_gamma   90.00
#
_symmetry.space_group_name_H-M   'P 1'
#
loop_
_entity.id
_entity.type
_entity.pdbx_description
1 polymer ?
#
loop_
_entity_poly.entity_id
_entity_poly.type
_entity_poly.pdbx_seq_one_letter_code
_entity_poly.pdbx_strand_id
1 'polypeptide(L)'
;MANDGQQRAKYGAAAWAHLKGQLPNPFPRTIGPRAMAYLQEVVDSGLTTSMITRFEQRFAQELGVKHCIATPGCTPALAVLAAAFGFEPGDEIIVSPITDFGTIQGLCRHGYIPLFADTAPGTVNLCAETIAPLISDRTRGLLCVHKTGIICDMDPINELAAKHGLIVYEDACQAVFSQYKGRYAGTLAKAAGFSFDSEKTLGSDVGGCVVTDDDELAERARFLGQSRGAVSKPVYGRLHTELGYAFRMPECTAALTLAQLDIIGENVAQRDRMVRLLTDLVNETPGVQALPIPDYLDVYSCWMFGLTIDPAQFSCDANSFGDQLAEAGIPGAGTGAYYLLPESCTFLGEYAAAKQFPYSTPPASREYAYGTAGTPVAAEFLTRFIRWSTFCEKYTEEHCEIAATIVRGVADANRR
;
A
#
# COMPACT_ATOMS: atom_id res chain seq x y z
N MET A 1 41.01 17.94 0.87
CA MET A 1 39.63 18.04 0.39
C MET A 1 38.69 16.97 1.02
N ALA A 2 39.14 15.74 1.35
CA ALA A 2 38.32 14.76 2.05
C ALA A 2 38.00 15.09 3.52
N ASN A 3 38.76 15.96 4.15
CA ASN A 3 38.60 16.33 5.57
C ASN A 3 37.53 17.41 5.81
N ASP A 4 37.17 18.17 4.79
CA ASP A 4 36.24 19.32 4.92
C ASP A 4 34.76 18.83 4.87
N GLY A 5 34.48 17.79 4.08
CA GLY A 5 33.14 17.16 4.03
C GLY A 5 32.77 16.39 5.31
N GLN A 6 33.73 15.67 5.88
CA GLN A 6 33.54 14.98 7.19
C GLN A 6 33.40 15.96 8.35
N GLN A 7 34.08 17.13 8.32
CA GLN A 7 33.90 18.15 9.33
C GLN A 7 32.56 18.88 9.21
N ARG A 8 32.08 19.17 8.01
CA ARG A 8 30.74 19.78 7.77
C ARG A 8 29.60 18.87 8.20
N ALA A 9 29.68 17.57 7.86
CA ALA A 9 28.71 16.58 8.33
C ALA A 9 28.69 16.46 9.88
N LYS A 10 29.84 16.54 10.51
CA LYS A 10 29.98 16.47 11.98
C LYS A 10 29.42 17.70 12.70
N TYR A 11 29.52 18.88 12.11
CA TYR A 11 28.93 20.11 12.66
C TYR A 11 27.40 20.16 12.44
N GLY A 12 26.89 19.66 11.30
CA GLY A 12 25.45 19.56 11.03
C GLY A 12 24.75 18.62 12.02
N ALA A 13 25.26 17.40 12.19
CA ALA A 13 24.67 16.41 13.09
C ALA A 13 24.69 16.85 14.58
N ALA A 14 25.74 17.55 15.02
CA ALA A 14 25.85 18.06 16.39
C ALA A 14 24.86 19.21 16.66
N ALA A 15 24.55 20.05 15.66
CA ALA A 15 23.62 21.17 15.82
C ALA A 15 22.18 20.70 16.10
N TRP A 16 21.81 19.52 15.60
CA TRP A 16 20.44 18.96 15.72
C TRP A 16 20.30 17.86 16.75
N ALA A 17 21.39 17.46 17.41
CA ALA A 17 21.40 16.40 18.43
C ALA A 17 20.40 16.64 19.57
N HIS A 18 20.09 17.90 19.88
CA HIS A 18 19.12 18.26 20.91
C HIS A 18 17.66 17.97 20.48
N LEU A 19 17.39 17.78 19.18
CA LEU A 19 16.06 17.44 18.66
C LEU A 19 15.83 15.93 18.59
N LYS A 20 16.88 15.12 18.78
CA LYS A 20 16.81 13.68 18.75
C LYS A 20 15.87 13.14 19.85
N GLY A 21 14.92 12.31 19.44
CA GLY A 21 13.94 11.71 20.34
C GLY A 21 12.72 12.58 20.63
N GLN A 22 12.60 13.77 20.04
CA GLN A 22 11.43 14.61 20.19
C GLN A 22 10.28 14.21 19.24
N LEU A 23 10.57 13.54 18.11
CA LEU A 23 9.54 13.09 17.19
C LEU A 23 8.89 11.79 17.67
N PRO A 24 7.56 11.67 17.53
CA PRO A 24 6.84 10.50 17.98
C PRO A 24 7.15 9.28 17.11
N ASN A 25 6.99 8.12 17.72
CA ASN A 25 7.03 6.83 17.04
C ASN A 25 5.61 6.24 17.00
N PRO A 26 5.18 5.58 15.93
CA PRO A 26 3.89 4.90 15.89
C PRO A 26 3.74 3.85 16.99
N PHE A 27 4.85 3.23 17.42
CA PHE A 27 4.85 2.24 18.47
C PHE A 27 5.34 2.80 19.83
N PRO A 28 4.76 2.35 20.97
CA PRO A 28 3.57 1.49 21.04
C PRO A 28 2.34 2.19 20.46
N ARG A 29 1.51 1.43 19.75
CA ARG A 29 0.28 1.98 19.16
C ARG A 29 -0.73 2.37 20.25
N THR A 30 -1.53 3.38 19.94
CA THR A 30 -2.76 3.63 20.67
C THR A 30 -3.78 2.56 20.25
N ILE A 31 -4.28 1.83 21.22
CA ILE A 31 -5.29 0.79 20.99
C ILE A 31 -6.66 1.34 21.35
N GLY A 32 -7.65 1.04 20.51
CA GLY A 32 -9.03 1.47 20.70
C GLY A 32 -9.57 1.06 22.09
N PRO A 33 -10.35 1.90 22.77
CA PRO A 33 -10.69 1.74 24.18
C PRO A 33 -11.50 0.46 24.49
N ARG A 34 -12.20 -0.09 23.49
CA ARG A 34 -12.99 -1.32 23.66
C ARG A 34 -12.21 -2.62 23.44
N ALA A 35 -10.93 -2.55 23.09
CA ALA A 35 -10.12 -3.74 22.72
C ALA A 35 -10.15 -4.81 23.81
N MET A 36 -9.91 -4.45 25.08
CA MET A 36 -9.92 -5.41 26.17
C MET A 36 -11.30 -6.04 26.39
N ALA A 37 -12.38 -5.27 26.23
CA ALA A 37 -13.74 -5.82 26.36
C ALA A 37 -14.05 -6.82 25.24
N TYR A 38 -13.68 -6.52 24.00
CA TYR A 38 -13.88 -7.43 22.87
C TYR A 38 -13.01 -8.70 22.98
N LEU A 39 -11.76 -8.57 23.40
CA LEU A 39 -10.89 -9.73 23.64
C LEU A 39 -11.43 -10.62 24.76
N GLN A 40 -11.92 -10.01 25.86
CA GLN A 40 -12.52 -10.73 26.96
C GLN A 40 -13.77 -11.52 26.49
N GLU A 41 -14.63 -10.90 25.66
CA GLU A 41 -15.79 -11.56 25.07
C GLU A 41 -15.37 -12.78 24.22
N VAL A 42 -14.28 -12.68 23.43
CA VAL A 42 -13.73 -13.80 22.66
C VAL A 42 -13.33 -14.95 23.58
N VAL A 43 -12.61 -14.65 24.67
CA VAL A 43 -12.14 -15.66 25.63
C VAL A 43 -13.29 -16.29 26.38
N ASP A 44 -14.22 -15.50 26.92
CA ASP A 44 -15.34 -15.96 27.73
C ASP A 44 -16.32 -16.83 26.92
N SER A 45 -16.44 -16.56 25.62
CA SER A 45 -17.25 -17.36 24.71
C SER A 45 -16.62 -18.72 24.33
N GLY A 46 -15.37 -18.98 24.71
CA GLY A 46 -14.64 -20.15 24.23
C GLY A 46 -14.39 -20.13 22.71
N LEU A 47 -14.09 -18.95 22.14
CA LEU A 47 -13.83 -18.71 20.71
C LEU A 47 -15.06 -18.90 19.80
N THR A 48 -16.26 -18.69 20.33
CA THR A 48 -17.54 -18.83 19.58
C THR A 48 -18.22 -17.48 19.34
N THR A 49 -17.48 -16.37 19.45
CA THR A 49 -18.01 -15.03 19.15
C THR A 49 -18.28 -14.82 17.66
N SER A 50 -18.86 -13.68 17.35
CA SER A 50 -19.08 -13.20 15.99
C SER A 50 -18.26 -11.93 15.68
N MET A 51 -17.04 -11.80 16.24
CA MET A 51 -16.22 -10.60 16.04
C MET A 51 -15.88 -10.38 14.57
N ILE A 52 -15.61 -11.45 13.83
CA ILE A 52 -15.36 -11.37 12.37
C ILE A 52 -16.59 -10.77 11.67
N THR A 53 -17.79 -11.27 11.95
CA THR A 53 -19.03 -10.76 11.33
C THR A 53 -19.28 -9.30 11.71
N ARG A 54 -19.06 -8.95 12.98
CA ARG A 54 -19.21 -7.55 13.47
C ARG A 54 -18.21 -6.63 12.81
N PHE A 55 -16.97 -7.07 12.63
CA PHE A 55 -15.94 -6.33 11.90
C PHE A 55 -16.34 -6.15 10.43
N GLU A 56 -16.72 -7.23 9.73
CA GLU A 56 -17.14 -7.16 8.33
C GLU A 56 -18.29 -6.17 8.12
N GLN A 57 -19.31 -6.24 8.95
CA GLN A 57 -20.47 -5.34 8.90
C GLN A 57 -20.07 -3.87 9.17
N ARG A 58 -19.29 -3.64 10.21
CA ARG A 58 -18.86 -2.30 10.59
C ARG A 58 -17.95 -1.67 9.53
N PHE A 59 -16.98 -2.41 9.02
CA PHE A 59 -16.06 -1.91 7.99
C PHE A 59 -16.77 -1.61 6.67
N ALA A 60 -17.67 -2.51 6.24
CA ALA A 60 -18.52 -2.26 5.08
C ALA A 60 -19.39 -1.01 5.24
N GLN A 61 -19.99 -0.83 6.40
CA GLN A 61 -20.80 0.36 6.72
C GLN A 61 -19.97 1.65 6.70
N GLU A 62 -18.77 1.64 7.28
CA GLU A 62 -17.88 2.82 7.34
C GLU A 62 -17.40 3.24 5.93
N LEU A 63 -17.12 2.26 5.05
CA LEU A 63 -16.74 2.53 3.67
C LEU A 63 -17.92 2.84 2.75
N GLY A 64 -19.15 2.45 3.14
CA GLY A 64 -20.33 2.57 2.29
C GLY A 64 -20.40 1.54 1.18
N VAL A 65 -19.86 0.33 1.39
CA VAL A 65 -19.92 -0.81 0.45
C VAL A 65 -20.86 -1.90 0.98
N LYS A 66 -21.35 -2.78 0.08
CA LYS A 66 -22.25 -3.86 0.47
C LYS A 66 -21.55 -4.99 1.22
N HIS A 67 -20.35 -5.36 0.80
CA HIS A 67 -19.65 -6.57 1.27
C HIS A 67 -18.25 -6.28 1.76
N CYS A 68 -17.92 -6.89 2.89
CA CYS A 68 -16.57 -7.04 3.40
C CYS A 68 -16.35 -8.52 3.73
N ILE A 69 -15.27 -9.11 3.27
CA ILE A 69 -14.88 -10.48 3.52
C ILE A 69 -13.52 -10.48 4.22
N ALA A 70 -13.51 -10.80 5.50
CA ALA A 70 -12.31 -10.80 6.32
C ALA A 70 -11.32 -11.89 5.88
N THR A 71 -10.06 -11.51 5.82
CA THR A 71 -8.90 -12.37 5.49
C THR A 71 -7.78 -12.18 6.50
N PRO A 72 -6.80 -13.08 6.59
CA PRO A 72 -5.70 -12.92 7.55
C PRO A 72 -4.64 -11.89 7.12
N GLY A 73 -4.84 -11.19 6.01
CA GLY A 73 -3.94 -10.14 5.52
C GLY A 73 -4.34 -9.65 4.13
N CYS A 74 -3.70 -8.57 3.64
CA CYS A 74 -3.95 -8.04 2.30
C CYS A 74 -3.49 -8.99 1.19
N THR A 75 -2.31 -9.59 1.31
CA THR A 75 -1.82 -10.60 0.34
C THR A 75 -2.82 -11.74 0.14
N PRO A 76 -3.39 -12.35 1.20
CA PRO A 76 -4.52 -13.26 1.08
C PRO A 76 -5.76 -12.63 0.42
N ALA A 77 -6.11 -11.38 0.73
CA ALA A 77 -7.26 -10.70 0.12
C ALA A 77 -7.10 -10.57 -1.40
N LEU A 78 -5.93 -10.08 -1.85
CA LEU A 78 -5.62 -9.94 -3.27
C LEU A 78 -5.54 -11.30 -3.98
N ALA A 79 -5.03 -12.34 -3.32
CA ALA A 79 -5.02 -13.70 -3.87
C ALA A 79 -6.45 -14.25 -4.04
N VAL A 80 -7.34 -13.97 -3.09
CA VAL A 80 -8.76 -14.32 -3.19
C VAL A 80 -9.43 -13.60 -4.35
N LEU A 81 -9.16 -12.30 -4.53
CA LEU A 81 -9.68 -11.54 -5.67
C LEU A 81 -9.15 -12.08 -7.00
N ALA A 82 -7.85 -12.38 -7.09
CA ALA A 82 -7.27 -13.00 -8.28
C ALA A 82 -7.99 -14.30 -8.64
N ALA A 83 -8.24 -15.17 -7.67
CA ALA A 83 -9.02 -16.40 -7.86
C ALA A 83 -10.48 -16.10 -8.27
N ALA A 84 -11.11 -15.13 -7.60
CA ALA A 84 -12.53 -14.83 -7.78
C ALA A 84 -12.85 -14.19 -9.15
N PHE A 85 -11.95 -13.46 -9.75
CA PHE A 85 -12.15 -12.92 -11.11
C PHE A 85 -12.16 -14.01 -12.17
N GLY A 86 -11.48 -15.14 -11.95
CA GLY A 86 -11.53 -16.29 -12.84
C GLY A 86 -10.85 -16.03 -14.19
N PHE A 87 -9.77 -15.27 -14.18
CA PHE A 87 -8.88 -15.14 -15.35
C PHE A 87 -8.20 -16.48 -15.65
N GLU A 88 -7.62 -16.61 -16.83
CA GLU A 88 -6.94 -17.82 -17.26
C GLU A 88 -5.41 -17.70 -17.07
N PRO A 89 -4.71 -18.78 -16.76
CA PRO A 89 -3.25 -18.77 -16.76
C PRO A 89 -2.70 -18.24 -18.09
N GLY A 90 -1.78 -17.25 -18.02
CA GLY A 90 -1.26 -16.54 -19.19
C GLY A 90 -2.00 -15.25 -19.53
N ASP A 91 -3.12 -14.94 -18.87
CA ASP A 91 -3.73 -13.61 -18.95
C ASP A 91 -2.85 -12.56 -18.23
N GLU A 92 -2.87 -11.35 -18.77
CA GLU A 92 -2.04 -10.25 -18.29
C GLU A 92 -2.81 -9.33 -17.35
N ILE A 93 -2.17 -8.99 -16.24
CA ILE A 93 -2.70 -8.01 -15.27
C ILE A 93 -1.70 -6.87 -15.14
N ILE A 94 -2.11 -5.66 -15.47
CA ILE A 94 -1.26 -4.47 -15.33
C ILE A 94 -1.28 -4.00 -13.88
N VAL A 95 -0.09 -3.75 -13.33
CA VAL A 95 0.12 -3.47 -11.90
C VAL A 95 1.06 -2.28 -11.71
N SER A 96 0.96 -1.59 -10.59
CA SER A 96 1.93 -0.57 -10.16
C SER A 96 3.31 -1.19 -9.93
N PRO A 97 4.41 -0.53 -10.36
CA PRO A 97 5.75 -1.09 -10.24
C PRO A 97 6.37 -0.88 -8.85
N ILE A 98 5.96 0.20 -8.14
CA ILE A 98 6.44 0.53 -6.78
C ILE A 98 5.43 0.00 -5.76
N THR A 99 5.62 -1.24 -5.32
CA THR A 99 4.75 -1.86 -4.32
C THR A 99 5.46 -3.00 -3.59
N ASP A 100 4.79 -3.61 -2.63
CA ASP A 100 5.25 -4.83 -1.96
C ASP A 100 4.99 -6.06 -2.83
N PHE A 101 5.81 -7.11 -2.63
CA PHE A 101 5.63 -8.39 -3.34
C PHE A 101 4.26 -9.02 -3.10
N GLY A 102 3.66 -8.77 -1.93
CA GLY A 102 2.31 -9.23 -1.59
C GLY A 102 1.25 -8.88 -2.61
N THR A 103 1.40 -7.76 -3.31
CA THR A 103 0.47 -7.29 -4.35
C THR A 103 0.34 -8.29 -5.51
N ILE A 104 1.43 -8.91 -5.94
CA ILE A 104 1.45 -9.80 -7.12
C ILE A 104 1.48 -11.30 -6.78
N GLN A 105 1.63 -11.68 -5.51
CA GLN A 105 1.73 -13.10 -5.14
C GLN A 105 0.53 -13.90 -5.62
N GLY A 106 -0.68 -13.39 -5.45
CA GLY A 106 -1.90 -14.03 -5.91
C GLY A 106 -1.92 -14.22 -7.43
N LEU A 107 -1.50 -13.20 -8.17
CA LEU A 107 -1.40 -13.25 -9.64
C LEU A 107 -0.46 -14.37 -10.08
N CYS A 108 0.76 -14.37 -9.56
CA CYS A 108 1.77 -15.37 -9.91
C CYS A 108 1.33 -16.80 -9.55
N ARG A 109 0.65 -16.99 -8.40
CA ARG A 109 0.14 -18.31 -7.97
C ARG A 109 -0.96 -18.85 -8.86
N HIS A 110 -1.78 -17.97 -9.45
CA HIS A 110 -2.81 -18.36 -10.41
C HIS A 110 -2.28 -18.46 -11.86
N GLY A 111 -0.99 -18.19 -12.08
CA GLY A 111 -0.40 -18.21 -13.41
C GLY A 111 -0.79 -17.00 -14.26
N TYR A 112 -1.20 -15.90 -13.66
CA TYR A 112 -1.40 -14.63 -14.36
C TYR A 112 -0.07 -13.92 -14.50
N ILE A 113 0.09 -13.15 -15.57
CA ILE A 113 1.33 -12.47 -15.92
C ILE A 113 1.23 -11.01 -15.46
N PRO A 114 1.98 -10.60 -14.42
CA PRO A 114 2.01 -9.20 -14.04
C PRO A 114 2.78 -8.39 -15.08
N LEU A 115 2.18 -7.30 -15.57
CA LEU A 115 2.82 -6.26 -16.37
C LEU A 115 2.93 -5.00 -15.55
N PHE A 116 4.09 -4.37 -15.53
CA PHE A 116 4.29 -3.18 -14.71
C PHE A 116 4.16 -1.92 -15.56
N ALA A 117 3.10 -1.13 -15.30
CA ALA A 117 2.98 0.21 -15.86
C ALA A 117 3.88 1.16 -15.08
N ASP A 118 4.65 1.99 -15.77
CA ASP A 118 5.52 2.97 -15.11
C ASP A 118 4.72 3.96 -14.26
N THR A 119 5.39 4.72 -13.41
CA THR A 119 4.73 5.77 -12.63
C THR A 119 4.57 7.06 -13.43
N ALA A 120 3.58 7.87 -13.07
CA ALA A 120 3.53 9.24 -13.53
C ALA A 120 4.77 10.01 -13.01
N PRO A 121 5.38 10.92 -13.81
CA PRO A 121 6.57 11.65 -13.41
C PRO A 121 6.40 12.37 -12.05
N GLY A 122 7.38 12.22 -11.18
CA GLY A 122 7.38 12.84 -9.86
C GLY A 122 6.45 12.21 -8.83
N THR A 123 5.82 11.07 -9.16
CA THR A 123 4.89 10.35 -8.27
C THR A 123 5.30 8.90 -8.06
N VAL A 124 4.60 8.21 -7.16
CA VAL A 124 4.78 6.78 -6.87
C VAL A 124 3.69 5.91 -7.49
N ASN A 125 2.71 6.51 -8.16
CA ASN A 125 1.53 5.84 -8.70
C ASN A 125 1.56 5.78 -10.23
N LEU A 126 1.01 4.69 -10.79
CA LEU A 126 0.72 4.58 -12.22
C LEU A 126 -0.40 5.55 -12.63
N CYS A 127 -0.53 5.80 -13.94
CA CYS A 127 -1.61 6.60 -14.52
C CYS A 127 -2.11 5.99 -15.83
N ALA A 128 -3.21 6.52 -16.36
CA ALA A 128 -3.80 6.00 -17.61
C ALA A 128 -2.82 6.02 -18.79
N GLU A 129 -1.98 7.05 -18.87
CA GLU A 129 -0.97 7.22 -19.94
C GLU A 129 0.12 6.14 -19.89
N THR A 130 0.50 5.69 -18.69
CA THR A 130 1.51 4.63 -18.53
C THR A 130 0.90 3.22 -18.65
N ILE A 131 -0.40 3.07 -18.43
CA ILE A 131 -1.16 1.83 -18.62
C ILE A 131 -1.43 1.57 -20.11
N ALA A 132 -1.90 2.56 -20.85
CA ALA A 132 -2.41 2.41 -22.20
C ALA A 132 -1.47 1.66 -23.17
N PRO A 133 -0.14 1.89 -23.18
CA PRO A 133 0.78 1.20 -24.08
C PRO A 133 0.94 -0.32 -23.79
N LEU A 134 0.56 -0.76 -22.61
CA LEU A 134 0.70 -2.16 -22.16
C LEU A 134 -0.52 -3.01 -22.51
N ILE A 135 -1.66 -2.38 -22.81
CA ILE A 135 -2.91 -3.09 -23.09
C ILE A 135 -2.77 -3.90 -24.39
N SER A 136 -3.12 -5.18 -24.30
CA SER A 136 -3.19 -6.10 -25.43
C SER A 136 -4.49 -6.89 -25.40
N ASP A 137 -4.67 -7.77 -26.37
CA ASP A 137 -5.79 -8.73 -26.41
C ASP A 137 -5.73 -9.78 -25.28
N ARG A 138 -4.63 -9.83 -24.53
CA ARG A 138 -4.40 -10.71 -23.37
C ARG A 138 -4.64 -10.02 -22.03
N THR A 139 -4.68 -8.70 -22.00
CA THR A 139 -4.92 -7.95 -20.77
C THR A 139 -6.35 -8.17 -20.29
N ARG A 140 -6.52 -8.49 -19.01
CA ARG A 140 -7.83 -8.74 -18.39
C ARG A 140 -8.09 -7.82 -17.20
N GLY A 141 -7.06 -7.34 -16.53
CA GLY A 141 -7.26 -6.53 -15.33
C GLY A 141 -6.17 -5.49 -15.11
N LEU A 142 -6.53 -4.52 -14.27
CA LEU A 142 -5.68 -3.47 -13.74
C LEU A 142 -5.71 -3.55 -12.22
N LEU A 143 -4.56 -3.70 -11.58
CA LEU A 143 -4.40 -3.66 -10.12
C LEU A 143 -3.72 -2.34 -9.74
N CYS A 144 -4.51 -1.38 -9.28
CA CYS A 144 -4.04 -0.07 -8.86
C CYS A 144 -3.62 -0.10 -7.40
N VAL A 145 -2.36 0.23 -7.11
CA VAL A 145 -1.86 0.35 -5.74
C VAL A 145 -1.88 1.80 -5.31
N HIS A 146 -2.58 2.10 -4.23
CA HIS A 146 -2.64 3.45 -3.64
C HIS A 146 -1.47 3.69 -2.72
N LYS A 147 -0.31 3.95 -3.33
CA LYS A 147 0.97 3.99 -2.63
C LYS A 147 1.03 5.12 -1.60
N THR A 148 1.57 4.83 -0.41
CA THR A 148 1.70 5.72 0.76
C THR A 148 0.38 6.24 1.34
N GLY A 149 -0.75 5.94 0.72
CA GLY A 149 -2.07 6.50 1.00
C GLY A 149 -2.53 7.52 -0.04
N ILE A 150 -1.67 7.86 -1.01
CA ILE A 150 -2.03 8.68 -2.18
C ILE A 150 -2.77 7.77 -3.18
N ILE A 151 -4.02 8.12 -3.46
CA ILE A 151 -4.86 7.37 -4.40
C ILE A 151 -4.38 7.64 -5.83
N CYS A 152 -4.35 6.60 -6.69
CA CYS A 152 -4.16 6.78 -8.13
C CYS A 152 -5.28 7.66 -8.71
N ASP A 153 -5.04 8.38 -9.80
CA ASP A 153 -6.12 9.09 -10.50
C ASP A 153 -7.07 8.09 -11.15
N MET A 154 -8.10 7.70 -10.41
CA MET A 154 -8.95 6.56 -10.76
C MET A 154 -9.94 6.85 -11.89
N ASP A 155 -10.38 8.10 -12.07
CA ASP A 155 -11.35 8.39 -13.13
C ASP A 155 -10.78 8.12 -14.54
N PRO A 156 -9.60 8.64 -14.94
CA PRO A 156 -9.00 8.32 -16.24
C PRO A 156 -8.65 6.82 -16.38
N ILE A 157 -8.22 6.18 -15.29
CA ILE A 157 -7.91 4.74 -15.30
C ILE A 157 -9.18 3.92 -15.55
N ASN A 158 -10.26 4.20 -14.85
CA ASN A 158 -11.54 3.53 -15.05
C ASN A 158 -12.12 3.78 -16.45
N GLU A 159 -11.99 5.00 -16.96
CA GLU A 159 -12.41 5.32 -18.33
C GLU A 159 -11.63 4.51 -19.38
N LEU A 160 -10.31 4.42 -19.21
CA LEU A 160 -9.45 3.61 -20.08
C LEU A 160 -9.83 2.12 -19.98
N ALA A 161 -9.99 1.60 -18.78
CA ALA A 161 -10.37 0.21 -18.54
C ALA A 161 -11.72 -0.14 -19.18
N ALA A 162 -12.72 0.73 -19.04
CA ALA A 162 -14.05 0.55 -19.63
C ALA A 162 -13.99 0.46 -21.16
N LYS A 163 -13.15 1.27 -21.83
CA LYS A 163 -12.93 1.22 -23.29
C LYS A 163 -12.38 -0.13 -23.76
N HIS A 164 -11.64 -0.83 -22.90
CA HIS A 164 -10.98 -2.09 -23.22
C HIS A 164 -11.63 -3.32 -22.56
N GLY A 165 -12.72 -3.13 -21.80
CA GLY A 165 -13.40 -4.22 -21.08
C GLY A 165 -12.57 -4.85 -19.99
N LEU A 166 -11.66 -4.09 -19.33
CA LEU A 166 -10.77 -4.56 -18.28
C LEU A 166 -11.41 -4.44 -16.91
N ILE A 167 -11.11 -5.39 -16.02
CA ILE A 167 -11.50 -5.33 -14.62
C ILE A 167 -10.46 -4.50 -13.87
N VAL A 168 -10.91 -3.42 -13.21
CA VAL A 168 -10.09 -2.63 -12.28
C VAL A 168 -10.35 -3.08 -10.86
N TYR A 169 -9.31 -3.23 -10.06
CA TYR A 169 -9.38 -3.47 -8.62
C TYR A 169 -8.22 -2.80 -7.90
N GLU A 170 -8.39 -2.60 -6.60
CA GLU A 170 -7.52 -1.74 -5.81
C GLU A 170 -6.71 -2.55 -4.78
N ASP A 171 -5.42 -2.28 -4.68
CA ASP A 171 -4.63 -2.56 -3.49
C ASP A 171 -4.65 -1.30 -2.62
N ALA A 172 -5.61 -1.27 -1.70
CA ALA A 172 -5.84 -0.14 -0.79
C ALA A 172 -5.13 -0.31 0.57
N CYS A 173 -4.15 -1.23 0.65
CA CYS A 173 -3.46 -1.58 1.90
C CYS A 173 -2.73 -0.42 2.59
N GLN A 174 -2.49 0.69 1.90
CA GLN A 174 -1.83 1.88 2.42
C GLN A 174 -2.74 3.10 2.45
N ALA A 175 -4.00 2.98 1.99
CA ALA A 175 -4.91 4.09 1.77
C ALA A 175 -6.25 3.97 2.51
N VAL A 176 -6.28 3.22 3.62
CA VAL A 176 -7.50 3.04 4.41
C VAL A 176 -8.07 4.40 4.80
N PHE A 177 -9.33 4.66 4.41
CA PHE A 177 -10.04 5.93 4.60
C PHE A 177 -9.40 7.18 3.94
N SER A 178 -8.44 7.05 3.03
CA SER A 178 -8.13 8.13 2.08
C SER A 178 -9.33 8.36 1.16
N GLN A 179 -9.52 9.61 0.70
CA GLN A 179 -10.67 9.96 -0.15
C GLN A 179 -10.21 10.59 -1.47
N TYR A 180 -10.81 10.10 -2.55
CA TYR A 180 -10.69 10.60 -3.91
C TYR A 180 -12.03 11.20 -4.34
N LYS A 181 -12.10 12.53 -4.48
CA LYS A 181 -13.33 13.24 -4.88
C LYS A 181 -14.55 12.78 -4.06
N GLY A 182 -14.39 12.77 -2.71
CA GLY A 182 -15.43 12.38 -1.76
C GLY A 182 -15.72 10.89 -1.62
N ARG A 183 -15.02 10.01 -2.35
CA ARG A 183 -15.17 8.56 -2.28
C ARG A 183 -13.94 7.91 -1.63
N TYR A 184 -14.14 6.91 -0.81
CA TYR A 184 -13.04 6.21 -0.14
C TYR A 184 -12.23 5.33 -1.10
N ALA A 185 -10.91 5.23 -0.89
CA ALA A 185 -10.10 4.17 -1.46
C ALA A 185 -10.73 2.81 -1.13
N GLY A 186 -10.70 1.90 -2.09
CA GLY A 186 -11.38 0.61 -2.00
C GLY A 186 -12.82 0.60 -2.51
N THR A 187 -13.37 1.77 -2.87
CA THR A 187 -14.71 1.91 -3.46
C THR A 187 -14.69 2.50 -4.87
N LEU A 188 -13.49 2.59 -5.46
CA LEU A 188 -13.27 3.31 -6.72
C LEU A 188 -13.23 2.38 -7.92
N ALA A 189 -13.24 1.06 -7.68
CA ALA A 189 -13.15 0.02 -8.70
C ALA A 189 -14.10 -1.16 -8.37
N LYS A 190 -13.97 -2.28 -9.08
CA LYS A 190 -14.81 -3.48 -8.94
C LYS A 190 -14.71 -4.11 -7.53
N ALA A 191 -13.51 -4.10 -6.95
CA ALA A 191 -13.22 -4.63 -5.62
C ALA A 191 -11.89 -4.09 -5.12
N ALA A 192 -11.62 -4.27 -3.83
CA ALA A 192 -10.34 -3.91 -3.24
C ALA A 192 -9.88 -4.88 -2.16
N GLY A 193 -8.55 -4.92 -1.93
CA GLY A 193 -7.91 -5.55 -0.79
C GLY A 193 -7.39 -4.52 0.21
N PHE A 194 -7.60 -4.77 1.51
CA PHE A 194 -7.08 -3.97 2.62
C PHE A 194 -6.15 -4.76 3.52
N SER A 195 -5.26 -4.06 4.21
CA SER A 195 -4.35 -4.60 5.22
C SER A 195 -4.61 -3.95 6.57
N PHE A 196 -4.58 -4.77 7.62
CA PHE A 196 -4.63 -4.35 9.02
C PHE A 196 -3.39 -4.83 9.78
N ASP A 197 -2.29 -4.99 9.06
CA ASP A 197 -0.98 -5.24 9.66
C ASP A 197 -0.65 -4.19 10.73
N SER A 198 0.15 -4.58 11.72
CA SER A 198 0.47 -3.72 12.87
C SER A 198 1.05 -2.36 12.50
N GLU A 199 1.69 -2.22 11.33
CA GLU A 199 2.26 -0.95 10.85
C GLU A 199 1.26 -0.08 10.07
N LYS A 200 0.09 -0.60 9.71
CA LYS A 200 -0.89 0.14 8.90
C LYS A 200 -1.62 1.22 9.70
N THR A 201 -2.20 2.20 9.01
CA THR A 201 -2.97 3.28 9.63
C THR A 201 -4.12 2.73 10.49
N LEU A 202 -4.89 1.78 9.95
CA LEU A 202 -5.77 0.91 10.71
C LEU A 202 -5.02 -0.40 10.99
N GLY A 203 -4.30 -0.48 12.08
CA GLY A 203 -3.48 -1.65 12.41
C GLY A 203 -4.04 -2.43 13.60
N SER A 204 -4.06 -3.76 13.47
CA SER A 204 -4.22 -4.70 14.57
C SER A 204 -2.88 -5.42 14.83
N ASP A 205 -2.85 -6.74 14.86
CA ASP A 205 -1.62 -7.55 14.84
C ASP A 205 -1.28 -7.96 13.39
N VAL A 206 -2.25 -8.57 12.71
CA VAL A 206 -2.26 -8.94 11.30
C VAL A 206 -3.71 -8.90 10.83
N GLY A 207 -3.98 -8.88 9.56
CA GLY A 207 -5.35 -8.92 9.07
C GLY A 207 -5.51 -8.20 7.74
N GLY A 208 -6.65 -8.42 7.14
CA GLY A 208 -7.05 -7.78 5.89
C GLY A 208 -8.50 -8.11 5.54
N CYS A 209 -8.98 -7.56 4.45
CA CYS A 209 -10.26 -7.94 3.90
C CYS A 209 -10.35 -7.66 2.40
N VAL A 210 -11.30 -8.31 1.76
CA VAL A 210 -11.82 -7.94 0.44
C VAL A 210 -13.07 -7.10 0.66
N VAL A 211 -13.26 -6.05 -0.15
CA VAL A 211 -14.51 -5.29 -0.22
C VAL A 211 -15.01 -5.20 -1.66
N THR A 212 -16.33 -5.20 -1.83
CA THR A 212 -16.99 -5.07 -3.14
C THR A 212 -18.48 -4.76 -2.98
N ASP A 213 -19.08 -4.16 -4.02
CA ASP A 213 -20.55 -4.01 -4.13
C ASP A 213 -21.19 -5.10 -5.00
N ASP A 214 -20.38 -5.98 -5.59
CA ASP A 214 -20.83 -7.05 -6.46
C ASP A 214 -21.17 -8.29 -5.64
N ASP A 215 -22.47 -8.67 -5.65
CA ASP A 215 -23.00 -9.77 -4.84
C ASP A 215 -22.40 -11.14 -5.26
N GLU A 216 -22.22 -11.37 -6.57
CA GLU A 216 -21.67 -12.64 -7.09
C GLU A 216 -20.17 -12.75 -6.77
N LEU A 217 -19.44 -11.66 -6.94
CA LEU A 217 -18.01 -11.60 -6.60
C LEU A 217 -17.81 -11.82 -5.09
N ALA A 218 -18.65 -11.23 -4.24
CA ALA A 218 -18.59 -11.40 -2.80
C ALA A 218 -18.84 -12.85 -2.37
N GLU A 219 -19.87 -13.50 -2.95
CA GLU A 219 -20.14 -14.91 -2.68
C GLU A 219 -18.97 -15.79 -3.12
N ARG A 220 -18.44 -15.56 -4.31
CA ARG A 220 -17.31 -16.30 -4.85
C ARG A 220 -16.02 -16.06 -4.03
N ALA A 221 -15.74 -14.83 -3.64
CA ALA A 221 -14.61 -14.49 -2.78
C ALA A 221 -14.72 -15.17 -1.41
N ARG A 222 -15.90 -15.21 -0.82
CA ARG A 222 -16.14 -15.91 0.45
C ARG A 222 -15.97 -17.43 0.31
N PHE A 223 -16.48 -18.01 -0.78
CA PHE A 223 -16.29 -19.43 -1.08
C PHE A 223 -14.82 -19.78 -1.24
N LEU A 224 -14.12 -19.10 -2.13
CA LEU A 224 -12.72 -19.37 -2.45
C LEU A 224 -11.78 -19.01 -1.29
N GLY A 225 -12.03 -17.89 -0.61
CA GLY A 225 -11.15 -17.41 0.46
C GLY A 225 -11.26 -18.22 1.74
N GLN A 226 -12.48 -18.59 2.14
CA GLN A 226 -12.72 -19.19 3.46
C GLN A 226 -12.97 -20.69 3.45
N SER A 227 -12.98 -21.34 2.28
CA SER A 227 -13.39 -22.74 2.11
C SER A 227 -14.78 -23.05 2.72
N ARG A 228 -15.66 -22.06 2.74
CA ARG A 228 -17.03 -22.21 3.26
C ARG A 228 -18.02 -22.13 2.12
N GLY A 229 -17.93 -23.10 1.22
CA GLY A 229 -18.87 -23.24 0.13
C GLY A 229 -20.31 -23.41 0.60
N ALA A 230 -21.24 -23.07 -0.30
CA ALA A 230 -22.66 -23.30 -0.09
C ALA A 230 -22.89 -24.72 0.39
N VAL A 231 -23.71 -24.87 1.42
CA VAL A 231 -24.18 -26.19 1.85
C VAL A 231 -25.19 -26.63 0.80
N SER A 232 -24.75 -27.30 -0.25
CA SER A 232 -25.66 -28.06 -1.09
C SER A 232 -26.08 -29.30 -0.29
N LYS A 233 -27.26 -29.83 -0.55
CA LYS A 233 -27.82 -31.00 0.16
C LYS A 233 -27.20 -32.34 -0.27
N PRO A 234 -25.93 -32.59 -0.19
CA PRO A 234 -25.37 -33.86 -0.54
C PRO A 234 -25.21 -34.72 0.68
N VAL A 235 -25.18 -35.96 0.45
CA VAL A 235 -24.92 -37.01 1.43
C VAL A 235 -23.62 -36.79 2.22
N TYR A 236 -22.68 -35.97 1.71
CA TYR A 236 -21.32 -35.80 2.23
C TYR A 236 -20.98 -34.39 2.75
N GLY A 237 -21.93 -33.49 2.91
CA GLY A 237 -21.70 -32.17 3.51
C GLY A 237 -21.52 -31.04 2.51
N ARG A 238 -20.29 -30.56 2.27
CA ARG A 238 -20.01 -29.40 1.40
C ARG A 238 -19.50 -29.84 0.06
N LEU A 239 -19.98 -29.19 -1.02
CA LEU A 239 -19.40 -29.30 -2.34
C LEU A 239 -18.35 -28.21 -2.54
N HIS A 240 -17.19 -28.59 -3.02
CA HIS A 240 -16.13 -27.69 -3.48
C HIS A 240 -16.04 -27.83 -4.99
N THR A 241 -16.56 -26.85 -5.71
CA THR A 241 -16.59 -26.82 -7.17
C THR A 241 -15.35 -26.21 -7.78
N GLU A 242 -14.57 -25.49 -6.97
CA GLU A 242 -13.34 -24.83 -7.38
C GLU A 242 -12.26 -24.97 -6.30
N LEU A 243 -11.00 -24.84 -6.70
CA LEU A 243 -9.88 -24.83 -5.77
C LEU A 243 -9.80 -23.46 -5.08
N GLY A 244 -9.87 -23.47 -3.76
CA GLY A 244 -9.83 -22.26 -2.93
C GLY A 244 -8.81 -22.34 -1.81
N TYR A 245 -8.88 -21.38 -0.91
CA TYR A 245 -8.02 -21.21 0.26
C TYR A 245 -8.79 -21.43 1.57
N ALA A 246 -8.05 -21.46 2.67
CA ALA A 246 -8.62 -21.42 4.02
C ALA A 246 -8.17 -20.16 4.77
N PHE A 247 -8.26 -19.01 4.12
CA PHE A 247 -7.84 -17.70 4.61
C PHE A 247 -8.92 -17.09 5.51
N ARG A 248 -8.90 -17.47 6.77
CA ARG A 248 -9.84 -16.97 7.79
C ARG A 248 -9.14 -16.07 8.78
N MET A 249 -9.70 -14.90 9.03
CA MET A 249 -9.24 -14.02 10.10
C MET A 249 -9.52 -14.66 11.46
N PRO A 250 -8.59 -14.63 12.43
CA PRO A 250 -8.88 -15.01 13.81
C PRO A 250 -9.86 -14.07 14.51
N GLU A 251 -10.70 -14.58 15.43
CA GLU A 251 -11.63 -13.76 16.21
C GLU A 251 -10.93 -12.69 17.06
N CYS A 252 -9.74 -12.99 17.61
CA CYS A 252 -8.95 -12.01 18.37
C CYS A 252 -8.46 -10.85 17.49
N THR A 253 -7.98 -11.14 16.28
CA THR A 253 -7.60 -10.11 15.29
C THR A 253 -8.80 -9.26 14.92
N ALA A 254 -9.96 -9.86 14.65
CA ALA A 254 -11.19 -9.13 14.36
C ALA A 254 -11.62 -8.23 15.53
N ALA A 255 -11.49 -8.69 16.77
CA ALA A 255 -11.78 -7.92 17.98
C ALA A 255 -10.89 -6.68 18.10
N LEU A 256 -9.58 -6.83 17.86
CA LEU A 256 -8.64 -5.71 17.85
C LEU A 256 -8.93 -4.73 16.71
N THR A 257 -9.14 -5.23 15.49
CA THR A 257 -9.46 -4.39 14.32
C THR A 257 -10.76 -3.62 14.54
N LEU A 258 -11.79 -4.27 15.10
CA LEU A 258 -13.07 -3.64 15.43
C LEU A 258 -12.89 -2.50 16.46
N ALA A 259 -12.02 -2.70 17.47
CA ALA A 259 -11.72 -1.65 18.44
C ALA A 259 -10.94 -0.47 17.82
N GLN A 260 -10.06 -0.75 16.86
CA GLN A 260 -9.33 0.30 16.14
C GLN A 260 -10.24 1.15 15.25
N LEU A 261 -11.36 0.60 14.76
CA LEU A 261 -12.37 1.38 14.04
C LEU A 261 -13.02 2.47 14.92
N ASP A 262 -12.98 2.35 16.24
CA ASP A 262 -13.53 3.36 17.14
C ASP A 262 -12.73 4.68 17.15
N ILE A 263 -11.44 4.62 16.79
CA ILE A 263 -10.52 5.76 16.82
C ILE A 263 -9.99 6.15 15.45
N ILE A 264 -10.28 5.37 14.40
CA ILE A 264 -9.66 5.58 13.09
C ILE A 264 -10.01 6.91 12.46
N GLY A 265 -11.23 7.40 12.64
CA GLY A 265 -11.67 8.68 12.07
C GLY A 265 -10.82 9.85 12.58
N GLU A 266 -10.57 9.91 13.89
CA GLU A 266 -9.71 10.91 14.51
C GLU A 266 -8.26 10.77 14.06
N ASN A 267 -7.75 9.53 14.01
CA ASN A 267 -6.39 9.23 13.57
C ASN A 267 -6.14 9.66 12.13
N VAL A 268 -7.07 9.37 11.22
CA VAL A 268 -6.96 9.77 9.80
C VAL A 268 -7.04 11.28 9.65
N ALA A 269 -7.98 11.94 10.34
CA ALA A 269 -8.10 13.40 10.32
C ALA A 269 -6.83 14.09 10.85
N GLN A 270 -6.20 13.52 11.88
CA GLN A 270 -4.94 14.05 12.41
C GLN A 270 -3.80 13.84 11.41
N ARG A 271 -3.68 12.66 10.81
CA ARG A 271 -2.68 12.37 9.77
C ARG A 271 -2.82 13.30 8.58
N ASP A 272 -4.04 13.52 8.07
CA ASP A 272 -4.31 14.42 6.95
C ASP A 272 -3.86 15.85 7.25
N ARG A 273 -4.24 16.41 8.41
CA ARG A 273 -3.80 17.76 8.79
C ARG A 273 -2.28 17.86 8.88
N MET A 274 -1.65 16.91 9.57
CA MET A 274 -0.21 16.98 9.83
C MET A 274 0.62 16.67 8.59
N VAL A 275 0.18 15.77 7.71
CA VAL A 275 0.92 15.51 6.46
C VAL A 275 0.90 16.71 5.51
N ARG A 276 -0.23 17.43 5.43
CA ARG A 276 -0.30 18.66 4.61
C ARG A 276 0.61 19.74 5.17
N LEU A 277 0.56 20.00 6.47
CA LEU A 277 1.45 20.96 7.14
C LEU A 277 2.93 20.57 6.94
N LEU A 278 3.27 19.31 7.16
CA LEU A 278 4.65 18.84 7.01
C LEU A 278 5.13 18.95 5.55
N THR A 279 4.25 18.68 4.59
CA THR A 279 4.52 18.84 3.16
C THR A 279 4.89 20.29 2.84
N ASP A 280 4.08 21.25 3.30
CA ASP A 280 4.34 22.67 3.08
C ASP A 280 5.67 23.10 3.70
N LEU A 281 5.92 22.74 4.96
CA LEU A 281 7.16 23.09 5.66
C LEU A 281 8.41 22.46 5.05
N VAL A 282 8.33 21.21 4.61
CA VAL A 282 9.47 20.51 3.95
C VAL A 282 9.78 21.13 2.60
N ASN A 283 8.74 21.50 1.84
CA ASN A 283 8.90 22.12 0.52
C ASN A 283 9.51 23.52 0.56
N GLU A 284 9.57 24.19 1.72
CA GLU A 284 10.35 25.40 1.91
C GLU A 284 11.87 25.18 1.82
N THR A 285 12.34 23.93 1.90
CA THR A 285 13.76 23.59 1.84
C THR A 285 14.19 23.41 0.38
N PRO A 286 14.99 24.34 -0.22
CA PRO A 286 15.40 24.21 -1.61
C PRO A 286 16.07 22.85 -1.88
N GLY A 287 15.72 22.21 -3.00
CA GLY A 287 16.25 20.91 -3.40
C GLY A 287 15.69 19.71 -2.66
N VAL A 288 14.75 19.92 -1.73
CA VAL A 288 13.95 18.85 -1.09
C VAL A 288 12.50 19.06 -1.46
N GLN A 289 11.79 17.98 -1.78
CA GLN A 289 10.39 18.03 -2.13
C GLN A 289 9.66 16.83 -1.52
N ALA A 290 8.61 17.10 -0.74
CA ALA A 290 7.69 16.07 -0.29
C ALA A 290 6.93 15.46 -1.47
N LEU A 291 6.39 14.24 -1.31
CA LEU A 291 5.49 13.67 -2.32
C LEU A 291 4.33 14.64 -2.57
N PRO A 292 4.03 14.94 -3.84
CA PRO A 292 2.93 15.84 -4.16
C PRO A 292 1.59 15.25 -3.71
N ILE A 293 0.77 16.06 -3.06
CA ILE A 293 -0.60 15.72 -2.68
C ILE A 293 -1.50 16.22 -3.82
N PRO A 294 -2.12 15.33 -4.61
CA PRO A 294 -2.95 15.75 -5.72
C PRO A 294 -4.23 16.48 -5.26
N ASP A 295 -4.73 17.42 -6.07
CA ASP A 295 -5.94 18.19 -5.75
C ASP A 295 -7.21 17.32 -5.63
N TYR A 296 -7.21 16.14 -6.26
CA TYR A 296 -8.31 15.18 -6.16
C TYR A 296 -8.29 14.34 -4.87
N LEU A 297 -7.26 14.46 -4.04
CA LEU A 297 -7.12 13.75 -2.78
C LEU A 297 -7.68 14.59 -1.63
N ASP A 298 -8.96 14.40 -1.32
CA ASP A 298 -9.68 15.20 -0.31
C ASP A 298 -9.21 14.86 1.11
N VAL A 299 -8.93 13.57 1.39
CA VAL A 299 -8.37 13.07 2.64
C VAL A 299 -7.19 12.18 2.36
N TYR A 300 -6.08 12.46 3.02
CA TYR A 300 -4.85 11.69 2.92
C TYR A 300 -4.56 10.95 4.23
N SER A 301 -4.87 9.67 4.32
CA SER A 301 -4.62 8.88 5.53
C SER A 301 -3.14 8.65 5.84
N CYS A 302 -2.27 8.97 4.93
CA CYS A 302 -0.79 8.96 4.99
C CYS A 302 -0.22 7.82 5.82
N TRP A 303 -0.09 6.64 5.20
CA TRP A 303 0.57 5.51 5.86
C TRP A 303 2.06 5.78 6.12
N MET A 304 2.72 6.45 5.18
CA MET A 304 4.13 6.75 5.19
C MET A 304 4.38 8.10 4.53
N PHE A 305 5.12 8.98 5.19
CA PHE A 305 5.61 10.21 4.56
C PHE A 305 6.78 9.88 3.62
N GLY A 306 6.89 10.61 2.53
CA GLY A 306 7.98 10.46 1.57
C GLY A 306 8.44 11.80 1.04
N LEU A 307 9.71 11.90 0.76
CA LEU A 307 10.31 13.07 0.11
C LEU A 307 11.37 12.64 -0.92
N THR A 308 11.71 13.55 -1.80
CA THR A 308 12.79 13.40 -2.78
C THR A 308 13.80 14.53 -2.59
N ILE A 309 15.05 14.28 -2.99
CA ILE A 309 16.08 15.30 -3.08
C ILE A 309 16.52 15.51 -4.53
N ASP A 310 16.95 16.71 -4.85
CA ASP A 310 17.62 17.02 -6.12
C ASP A 310 19.12 16.72 -6.00
N PRO A 311 19.63 15.64 -6.61
CA PRO A 311 21.05 15.27 -6.47
C PRO A 311 22.03 16.33 -6.97
N ALA A 312 21.57 17.26 -7.83
CA ALA A 312 22.41 18.35 -8.32
C ALA A 312 22.74 19.40 -7.24
N GLN A 313 21.89 19.52 -6.22
CA GLN A 313 22.03 20.52 -5.16
C GLN A 313 22.77 20.00 -3.93
N PHE A 314 22.97 18.68 -3.81
CA PHE A 314 23.56 18.07 -2.62
C PHE A 314 24.84 17.31 -2.94
N SER A 315 25.75 17.25 -1.98
CA SER A 315 27.02 16.53 -2.05
C SER A 315 26.88 15.02 -1.71
N CYS A 316 25.71 14.58 -1.26
CA CYS A 316 25.39 13.19 -0.93
C CYS A 316 24.19 12.70 -1.77
N ASP A 317 24.02 11.39 -1.85
CA ASP A 317 22.85 10.73 -2.44
C ASP A 317 21.67 10.65 -1.46
N ALA A 318 20.51 10.16 -1.94
CA ALA A 318 19.29 10.04 -1.13
C ALA A 318 19.44 9.07 0.05
N ASN A 319 20.21 7.99 -0.10
CA ASN A 319 20.45 7.05 0.98
C ASN A 319 21.22 7.72 2.12
N SER A 320 22.35 8.37 1.78
CA SER A 320 23.17 9.10 2.77
C SER A 320 22.41 10.27 3.39
N PHE A 321 21.57 10.96 2.62
CA PHE A 321 20.71 12.02 3.14
C PHE A 321 19.68 11.47 4.14
N GLY A 322 19.03 10.36 3.81
CA GLY A 322 18.07 9.68 4.68
C GLY A 322 18.72 9.16 5.97
N ASP A 323 19.92 8.58 5.89
CA ASP A 323 20.67 8.14 7.07
C ASP A 323 20.99 9.32 8.02
N GLN A 324 21.37 10.47 7.45
CA GLN A 324 21.60 11.69 8.23
C GLN A 324 20.31 12.23 8.86
N LEU A 325 19.16 12.13 8.17
CA LEU A 325 17.86 12.46 8.77
C LEU A 325 17.55 11.57 9.98
N ALA A 326 17.82 10.26 9.85
CA ALA A 326 17.62 9.31 10.94
C ALA A 326 18.56 9.60 12.13
N GLU A 327 19.82 9.89 11.87
CA GLU A 327 20.80 10.29 12.88
C GLU A 327 20.43 11.59 13.58
N ALA A 328 19.87 12.55 12.83
CA ALA A 328 19.44 13.85 13.33
C ALA A 328 18.15 13.79 14.16
N GLY A 329 17.39 12.71 14.08
CA GLY A 329 16.24 12.50 14.96
C GLY A 329 14.92 12.21 14.25
N ILE A 330 14.91 11.94 12.94
CA ILE A 330 13.73 11.46 12.22
C ILE A 330 13.77 9.93 12.19
N PRO A 331 13.08 9.24 13.12
CA PRO A 331 13.13 7.79 13.16
C PRO A 331 12.53 7.20 11.88
N GLY A 332 13.16 6.14 11.36
CA GLY A 332 12.67 5.44 10.16
C GLY A 332 12.87 6.17 8.83
N ALA A 333 13.59 7.29 8.80
CA ALA A 333 14.08 7.86 7.55
C ALA A 333 15.25 7.03 7.00
N GLY A 334 15.41 7.00 5.67
CA GLY A 334 16.62 6.46 5.03
C GLY A 334 16.79 4.94 5.09
N THR A 335 15.77 4.17 5.43
CA THR A 335 15.86 2.70 5.37
C THR A 335 15.74 2.15 3.94
N GLY A 336 16.42 2.79 3.01
CA GLY A 336 16.44 2.48 1.59
C GLY A 336 15.19 2.97 0.83
N ALA A 337 15.29 2.97 -0.49
CA ALA A 337 14.15 3.18 -1.38
C ALA A 337 13.13 2.05 -1.20
N TYR A 338 11.90 2.29 -1.69
CA TYR A 338 10.89 1.24 -1.70
C TYR A 338 11.19 0.22 -2.81
N TYR A 339 10.45 -0.91 -2.81
CA TYR A 339 10.66 -1.96 -3.80
C TYR A 339 10.21 -1.51 -5.20
N LEU A 340 11.05 -1.74 -6.19
CA LEU A 340 10.71 -1.72 -7.60
C LEU A 340 10.52 -3.19 -8.03
N LEU A 341 9.28 -3.66 -8.11
CA LEU A 341 8.97 -5.08 -8.28
C LEU A 341 9.57 -5.71 -9.53
N PRO A 342 9.53 -5.06 -10.74
CA PRO A 342 10.11 -5.65 -11.92
C PRO A 342 11.62 -5.93 -11.82
N GLU A 343 12.31 -5.25 -10.89
CA GLU A 343 13.73 -5.47 -10.60
C GLU A 343 13.93 -6.45 -9.43
N SER A 344 13.16 -6.28 -8.34
CA SER A 344 13.33 -7.06 -7.11
C SER A 344 12.80 -8.49 -7.21
N CYS A 345 11.87 -8.77 -8.13
CA CYS A 345 11.32 -10.11 -8.37
C CYS A 345 12.05 -10.81 -9.50
N THR A 346 13.32 -11.17 -9.29
CA THR A 346 14.21 -11.77 -10.34
C THR A 346 13.62 -13.00 -10.99
N PHE A 347 12.86 -13.82 -10.24
CA PHE A 347 12.21 -15.03 -10.75
C PHE A 347 11.24 -14.75 -11.91
N LEU A 348 10.63 -13.57 -11.99
CA LEU A 348 9.74 -13.22 -13.11
C LEU A 348 10.53 -13.21 -14.44
N GLY A 349 11.69 -12.55 -14.44
CA GLY A 349 12.58 -12.51 -15.59
C GLY A 349 13.14 -13.88 -15.95
N GLU A 350 13.54 -14.66 -14.93
CA GLU A 350 14.07 -16.01 -15.11
C GLU A 350 13.03 -16.97 -15.74
N TYR A 351 11.78 -16.95 -15.22
CA TYR A 351 10.69 -17.78 -15.74
C TYR A 351 10.26 -17.35 -17.14
N ALA A 352 10.21 -16.05 -17.40
CA ALA A 352 9.88 -15.53 -18.73
C ALA A 352 10.95 -15.92 -19.76
N ALA A 353 12.24 -15.72 -19.47
CA ALA A 353 13.35 -16.09 -20.34
C ALA A 353 13.41 -17.60 -20.61
N ALA A 354 13.14 -18.42 -19.60
CA ALA A 354 13.11 -19.88 -19.73
C ALA A 354 11.79 -20.40 -20.32
N LYS A 355 10.84 -19.55 -20.64
CA LYS A 355 9.48 -19.91 -21.10
C LYS A 355 8.80 -20.92 -20.18
N GLN A 356 8.98 -20.77 -18.87
CA GLN A 356 8.29 -21.60 -17.89
C GLN A 356 6.84 -21.16 -17.74
N PHE A 357 6.01 -22.00 -17.11
CA PHE A 357 4.63 -21.62 -16.76
C PHE A 357 4.61 -20.32 -15.94
N PRO A 358 3.74 -19.33 -16.25
CA PRO A 358 2.67 -19.33 -17.28
C PRO A 358 3.12 -18.83 -18.67
N TYR A 359 4.36 -18.43 -18.87
CA TYR A 359 4.87 -17.76 -20.08
C TYR A 359 4.88 -18.63 -21.35
N SER A 360 4.75 -19.94 -21.18
CA SER A 360 4.61 -20.91 -22.29
C SER A 360 3.16 -21.34 -22.53
N THR A 361 2.22 -20.87 -21.72
CA THR A 361 0.82 -21.31 -21.73
C THR A 361 -0.03 -20.34 -22.58
N PRO A 362 -0.84 -20.79 -23.56
CA PRO A 362 -1.86 -19.92 -24.13
C PRO A 362 -2.81 -19.44 -23.02
N PRO A 363 -3.20 -18.15 -23.02
CA PRO A 363 -3.07 -17.14 -24.06
C PRO A 363 -1.75 -16.37 -24.11
N ALA A 364 -0.74 -16.64 -23.26
CA ALA A 364 0.55 -15.95 -23.30
C ALA A 364 1.18 -16.05 -24.70
N SER A 365 1.34 -14.93 -25.39
CA SER A 365 1.71 -14.92 -26.81
C SER A 365 2.76 -13.90 -27.20
N ARG A 366 3.25 -13.08 -26.25
CA ARG A 366 4.33 -12.11 -26.50
C ARG A 366 5.56 -12.44 -25.67
N GLU A 367 6.68 -11.80 -25.98
CA GLU A 367 7.85 -11.86 -25.12
C GLU A 367 7.66 -10.94 -23.93
N TYR A 368 8.03 -11.43 -22.75
CA TYR A 368 7.94 -10.70 -21.50
C TYR A 368 9.35 -10.42 -20.99
N ALA A 369 9.60 -9.16 -20.66
CA ALA A 369 10.87 -8.72 -20.08
C ALA A 369 10.58 -7.93 -18.81
N TYR A 370 11.38 -8.17 -17.78
CA TYR A 370 11.30 -7.49 -16.49
C TYR A 370 12.61 -6.75 -16.22
N GLY A 371 12.63 -5.91 -15.21
CA GLY A 371 13.77 -5.06 -14.86
C GLY A 371 13.43 -3.58 -15.02
N THR A 372 14.40 -2.73 -14.75
CA THR A 372 14.24 -1.25 -14.75
C THR A 372 13.91 -0.66 -16.12
N ALA A 373 14.28 -1.34 -17.21
CA ALA A 373 14.06 -0.83 -18.57
C ALA A 373 12.57 -0.62 -18.92
N GLY A 374 11.67 -1.42 -18.33
CA GLY A 374 10.22 -1.29 -18.51
C GLY A 374 9.57 -0.18 -17.66
N THR A 375 10.26 0.30 -16.63
CA THR A 375 9.76 1.29 -15.68
C THR A 375 10.84 2.33 -15.34
N PRO A 376 11.40 3.04 -16.35
CA PRO A 376 12.55 3.93 -16.15
C PRO A 376 12.22 5.15 -15.26
N VAL A 377 10.98 5.66 -15.30
CA VAL A 377 10.55 6.81 -14.47
C VAL A 377 10.50 6.40 -12.99
N ALA A 378 9.91 5.25 -12.69
CA ALA A 378 9.87 4.69 -11.33
C ALA A 378 11.28 4.39 -10.81
N ALA A 379 12.14 3.81 -11.65
CA ALA A 379 13.52 3.48 -11.28
C ALA A 379 14.32 4.75 -10.95
N GLU A 380 14.25 5.77 -11.80
CA GLU A 380 14.91 7.07 -11.56
C GLU A 380 14.35 7.76 -10.32
N PHE A 381 13.03 7.80 -10.17
CA PHE A 381 12.38 8.38 -9.01
C PHE A 381 12.90 7.79 -7.70
N LEU A 382 13.02 6.46 -7.62
CA LEU A 382 13.49 5.77 -6.42
C LEU A 382 14.95 6.08 -6.07
N THR A 383 15.79 6.51 -7.03
CA THR A 383 17.17 6.93 -6.73
C THR A 383 17.23 8.23 -5.90
N ARG A 384 16.16 9.01 -5.90
CA ARG A 384 16.02 10.27 -5.18
C ARG A 384 15.09 10.21 -3.99
N PHE A 385 14.34 9.10 -3.86
CA PHE A 385 13.27 8.95 -2.89
C PHE A 385 13.81 8.54 -1.52
N ILE A 386 13.31 9.21 -0.50
CA ILE A 386 13.57 8.91 0.91
C ILE A 386 12.23 8.61 1.56
N ARG A 387 12.07 7.40 2.08
CA ARG A 387 10.88 7.03 2.83
C ARG A 387 11.04 7.42 4.30
N TRP A 388 9.93 7.82 4.89
CA TRP A 388 9.83 8.15 6.30
C TRP A 388 8.66 7.36 6.90
N SER A 389 8.98 6.16 7.39
CA SER A 389 7.99 5.14 7.76
C SER A 389 7.33 5.36 9.13
N THR A 390 7.83 6.31 9.94
CA THR A 390 7.35 6.53 11.32
C THR A 390 6.40 7.71 11.45
N PHE A 391 5.99 8.37 10.35
CA PHE A 391 4.93 9.36 10.39
C PHE A 391 3.62 8.71 10.88
N CYS A 392 2.95 9.34 11.85
CA CYS A 392 1.77 8.75 12.49
C CYS A 392 0.82 9.82 13.07
N GLU A 393 -0.33 9.37 13.55
CA GLU A 393 -1.38 10.20 14.16
C GLU A 393 -0.95 10.95 15.44
N LYS A 394 0.22 10.63 15.99
CA LYS A 394 0.75 11.32 17.19
C LYS A 394 1.50 12.61 16.85
N TYR A 395 1.69 12.91 15.56
CA TYR A 395 2.31 14.16 15.14
C TYR A 395 1.40 15.35 15.50
N THR A 396 2.02 16.44 15.97
CA THR A 396 1.44 17.75 16.21
C THR A 396 2.10 18.79 15.31
N GLU A 397 1.60 20.01 15.29
CA GLU A 397 2.22 21.12 14.56
C GLU A 397 3.68 21.33 14.99
N GLU A 398 3.95 21.31 16.30
CA GLU A 398 5.32 21.38 16.84
C GLU A 398 6.23 20.27 16.30
N HIS A 399 5.72 19.03 16.23
CA HIS A 399 6.48 17.93 15.64
C HIS A 399 6.78 18.14 14.16
N CYS A 400 5.87 18.72 13.39
CA CYS A 400 6.09 19.07 11.99
C CYS A 400 7.16 20.16 11.84
N GLU A 401 7.17 21.19 12.69
CA GLU A 401 8.18 22.24 12.72
C GLU A 401 9.58 21.68 13.08
N ILE A 402 9.66 20.82 14.10
CA ILE A 402 10.89 20.12 14.48
C ILE A 402 11.41 19.29 13.31
N ALA A 403 10.55 18.53 12.68
CA ALA A 403 10.90 17.66 11.56
C ALA A 403 11.41 18.47 10.35
N ALA A 404 10.71 19.54 9.97
CA ALA A 404 11.14 20.43 8.90
C ALA A 404 12.48 21.13 9.22
N THR A 405 12.69 21.50 10.49
CA THR A 405 13.96 22.05 10.96
C THR A 405 15.11 21.06 10.80
N ILE A 406 14.88 19.78 11.12
CA ILE A 406 15.87 18.71 10.91
C ILE A 406 16.16 18.55 9.40
N VAL A 407 15.12 18.50 8.55
CA VAL A 407 15.27 18.37 7.09
C VAL A 407 16.12 19.54 6.54
N ARG A 408 15.79 20.76 6.93
CA ARG A 408 16.55 21.96 6.52
C ARG A 408 18.00 21.91 6.97
N GLY A 409 18.25 21.51 8.21
CA GLY A 409 19.61 21.40 8.75
C GLY A 409 20.45 20.36 8.03
N VAL A 410 19.90 19.19 7.73
CA VAL A 410 20.60 18.16 6.94
C VAL A 410 20.83 18.65 5.51
N ALA A 411 19.85 19.33 4.90
CA ALA A 411 19.99 19.92 3.57
C ALA A 411 21.14 20.94 3.53
N ASP A 412 21.18 21.88 4.48
CA ASP A 412 22.21 22.92 4.54
C ASP A 412 23.63 22.35 4.77
N ALA A 413 23.74 21.29 5.57
CA ALA A 413 25.01 20.59 5.80
C ALA A 413 25.56 19.88 4.56
N ASN A 414 24.71 19.57 3.60
CA ASN A 414 25.06 18.85 2.37
C ASN A 414 24.98 19.70 1.10
N ARG A 415 24.78 21.02 1.20
CA ARG A 415 24.78 21.92 0.03
C ARG A 415 26.09 21.83 -0.75
N ARG A 416 25.99 21.85 -2.07
CA ARG A 416 27.15 21.97 -2.98
C ARG A 416 27.65 23.41 -3.07
#